data_8734b734b41b9507b85b27956acd046b
#
_entry.id   8734b734b41b9507b85b27956acd046b
#
_cell.length_a   1.000
_cell.length_b   1.000
_cell.length_c   1.000
_cell.angle_alpha   90.00
_cell.angle_beta   90.00
_cell.angle_gamma   90.00
#
_symmetry.space_group_name_H-M   'P 1'
#
loop_
_entity.id
_entity.type
_entity.pdbx_description
1 polymer ?
#
loop_
_entity_poly.entity_id
_entity_poly.type
_entity_poly.pdbx_seq_one_letter_code
_entity_poly.pdbx_strand_id
1 'polypeptide(L)'
;NCDGDIDEDDAIDVLTWYADTDADGYGDAAVTDIDCNAPTGYVADATDCDDSESTTYPGADETCDTVDNNCDGDIDEDDAVDVLTWYADTDADGEGDPAVTEIDCDQPSGYVSNNTDCDDTTIVFNTADSDGDGFTSCGSDCNDTNADINVDAIEIWYDAVDQNCD
;
A
#
# COMPACT_ATOMS: atom_id res chain seq x y z
N ASN A 1 1.24 -38.55 -40.83
CA ASN A 1 0.73 -39.76 -41.47
C ASN A 1 0.59 -39.54 -42.96
N CYS A 2 -0.05 -40.44 -43.78
CA CYS A 2 -0.14 -40.34 -45.23
C CYS A 2 -1.61 -40.27 -45.69
N ASP A 3 -2.51 -39.69 -44.96
CA ASP A 3 -3.93 -39.57 -45.28
C ASP A 3 -4.30 -38.34 -46.05
N GLY A 4 -3.42 -37.33 -46.15
CA GLY A 4 -3.59 -36.19 -46.98
C GLY A 4 -3.91 -34.88 -46.22
N ASP A 5 -4.09 -34.98 -44.91
CA ASP A 5 -4.20 -33.83 -44.06
C ASP A 5 -2.80 -33.33 -43.60
N ILE A 6 -2.69 -32.17 -43.09
CA ILE A 6 -1.45 -31.53 -42.67
C ILE A 6 -1.65 -30.95 -41.24
N ASP A 7 -0.70 -31.29 -40.37
CA ASP A 7 -0.69 -30.76 -38.98
C ASP A 7 -1.93 -31.16 -38.15
N GLU A 8 -2.31 -32.46 -38.23
CA GLU A 8 -3.41 -33.00 -37.40
C GLU A 8 -3.02 -33.11 -35.93
N ASP A 9 -4.02 -33.08 -35.04
CA ASP A 9 -3.89 -33.18 -33.58
C ASP A 9 -3.23 -34.48 -33.10
N ASP A 10 -3.15 -35.51 -33.95
CA ASP A 10 -2.45 -36.76 -33.65
C ASP A 10 -0.99 -36.82 -34.14
N ALA A 11 -0.44 -35.70 -34.60
CA ALA A 11 0.97 -35.57 -34.90
C ALA A 11 1.83 -35.83 -33.65
N ILE A 12 3.05 -36.36 -33.87
CA ILE A 12 3.94 -36.74 -32.76
C ILE A 12 4.64 -35.55 -32.09
N ASP A 13 4.49 -34.37 -32.63
CA ASP A 13 5.10 -33.12 -32.21
C ASP A 13 4.08 -31.99 -31.95
N VAL A 14 2.82 -32.37 -31.66
CA VAL A 14 1.79 -31.40 -31.25
C VAL A 14 2.18 -30.66 -29.98
N LEU A 15 1.76 -29.40 -29.88
CA LEU A 15 1.99 -28.54 -28.74
C LEU A 15 0.70 -28.40 -27.91
N THR A 16 0.85 -28.18 -26.64
CA THR A 16 -0.25 -27.72 -25.77
C THR A 16 -0.27 -26.21 -25.74
N TRP A 17 -1.43 -25.67 -25.97
CA TRP A 17 -1.71 -24.24 -25.91
C TRP A 17 -2.71 -23.96 -24.81
N TYR A 18 -2.64 -22.77 -24.22
CA TYR A 18 -3.42 -22.36 -23.07
C TYR A 18 -4.26 -21.14 -23.46
N ALA A 19 -5.53 -21.11 -23.04
CA ALA A 19 -6.41 -19.98 -23.36
C ALA A 19 -5.85 -18.70 -22.75
N ASP A 20 -5.85 -17.66 -23.55
CA ASP A 20 -5.47 -16.28 -23.21
C ASP A 20 -6.70 -15.41 -23.49
N THR A 21 -7.60 -15.30 -22.46
CA THR A 21 -8.93 -14.72 -22.64
C THR A 21 -8.91 -13.22 -22.59
N ASP A 22 -8.03 -12.64 -21.78
CA ASP A 22 -7.88 -11.20 -21.61
C ASP A 22 -6.81 -10.57 -22.53
N ALA A 23 -6.02 -11.44 -23.21
CA ALA A 23 -5.03 -11.08 -24.22
C ALA A 23 -3.80 -10.33 -23.67
N ASP A 24 -3.33 -10.71 -22.51
CA ASP A 24 -2.11 -10.20 -21.89
C ASP A 24 -0.84 -10.97 -22.32
N GLY A 25 -1.01 -12.16 -22.90
CA GLY A 25 0.07 -13.01 -23.41
C GLY A 25 0.45 -14.17 -22.51
N TYR A 26 -0.22 -14.34 -21.38
CA TYR A 26 -0.17 -15.50 -20.51
C TYR A 26 -1.49 -16.29 -20.61
N GLY A 27 -1.56 -17.49 -20.12
CA GLY A 27 -2.73 -18.34 -20.34
C GLY A 27 -3.09 -19.19 -19.14
N ASP A 28 -4.39 -19.54 -19.06
CA ASP A 28 -4.94 -20.39 -18.03
C ASP A 28 -4.47 -21.86 -18.19
N ALA A 29 -3.72 -22.34 -17.22
CA ALA A 29 -3.28 -23.73 -17.16
C ALA A 29 -4.42 -24.79 -17.19
N ALA A 30 -5.64 -24.38 -16.84
CA ALA A 30 -6.80 -25.27 -16.78
C ALA A 30 -7.56 -25.36 -18.12
N VAL A 31 -7.36 -24.43 -19.04
CA VAL A 31 -8.07 -24.36 -20.33
C VAL A 31 -7.09 -24.58 -21.48
N THR A 32 -7.01 -25.78 -21.99
CA THR A 32 -6.00 -26.18 -22.97
C THR A 32 -6.58 -26.59 -24.32
N ASP A 33 -5.80 -26.38 -25.37
CA ASP A 33 -6.00 -26.94 -26.69
C ASP A 33 -4.70 -27.64 -27.18
N ILE A 34 -4.82 -28.59 -28.06
CA ILE A 34 -3.68 -29.38 -28.59
C ILE A 34 -3.67 -29.23 -30.11
N ASP A 35 -2.67 -28.53 -30.62
CA ASP A 35 -2.54 -28.28 -32.06
C ASP A 35 -1.06 -28.07 -32.43
N CYS A 36 -0.71 -28.30 -33.69
CA CYS A 36 0.63 -28.00 -34.22
C CYS A 36 0.91 -26.49 -34.28
N ASN A 37 -0.12 -25.65 -34.38
CA ASN A 37 -0.02 -24.21 -34.42
C ASN A 37 -0.90 -23.58 -33.34
N ALA A 38 -0.52 -22.40 -32.83
CA ALA A 38 -1.31 -21.68 -31.84
C ALA A 38 -2.73 -21.38 -32.35
N PRO A 39 -3.78 -21.91 -31.73
CA PRO A 39 -5.14 -21.48 -32.02
C PRO A 39 -5.34 -19.99 -31.68
N THR A 40 -6.32 -19.36 -32.30
CA THR A 40 -6.63 -17.96 -31.98
C THR A 40 -7.10 -17.82 -30.55
N GLY A 41 -6.47 -16.91 -29.76
CA GLY A 41 -6.78 -16.69 -28.35
C GLY A 41 -6.13 -17.73 -27.42
N TYR A 42 -5.03 -18.38 -27.88
CA TYR A 42 -4.23 -19.29 -27.08
C TYR A 42 -2.75 -18.94 -27.18
N VAL A 43 -2.04 -19.16 -26.09
CA VAL A 43 -0.59 -18.92 -25.95
C VAL A 43 0.13 -20.17 -25.46
N ALA A 44 1.47 -20.16 -25.52
CA ALA A 44 2.29 -21.28 -25.07
C ALA A 44 2.59 -21.22 -23.57
N ASP A 45 2.39 -20.08 -22.94
CA ASP A 45 2.59 -19.87 -21.51
C ASP A 45 1.32 -20.27 -20.73
N ALA A 46 1.49 -20.90 -19.57
CA ALA A 46 0.42 -21.45 -18.75
C ALA A 46 0.44 -20.85 -17.33
N THR A 47 1.06 -19.70 -17.16
CA THR A 47 1.39 -19.18 -15.83
C THR A 47 0.50 -18.05 -15.36
N ASP A 48 -0.56 -17.74 -16.11
CA ASP A 48 -1.57 -16.80 -15.69
C ASP A 48 -2.32 -17.28 -14.45
N CYS A 49 -2.47 -16.42 -13.46
CA CYS A 49 -3.22 -16.69 -12.24
C CYS A 49 -4.66 -16.15 -12.29
N ASP A 50 -4.98 -15.23 -13.22
CA ASP A 50 -6.36 -14.75 -13.48
C ASP A 50 -6.59 -14.35 -14.96
N ASP A 51 -6.82 -15.32 -15.83
CA ASP A 51 -7.12 -15.19 -17.29
C ASP A 51 -8.39 -14.37 -17.62
N SER A 52 -8.88 -13.61 -16.67
CA SER A 52 -10.00 -12.68 -16.86
C SER A 52 -9.62 -11.20 -16.67
N GLU A 53 -8.42 -10.92 -16.18
CA GLU A 53 -7.96 -9.57 -15.82
C GLU A 53 -6.55 -9.31 -16.36
N SER A 54 -6.43 -8.61 -17.45
CA SER A 54 -5.19 -8.34 -18.19
C SER A 54 -4.13 -7.50 -17.47
N THR A 55 -4.35 -7.16 -16.22
CA THR A 55 -3.38 -6.52 -15.31
C THR A 55 -2.78 -7.49 -14.30
N THR A 56 -3.23 -8.76 -14.33
CA THR A 56 -2.82 -9.83 -13.41
C THR A 56 -2.11 -10.93 -14.20
N TYR A 57 -0.79 -10.91 -14.20
CA TYR A 57 0.06 -11.86 -14.94
C TYR A 57 1.47 -11.94 -14.33
N PRO A 58 2.25 -12.99 -14.59
CA PRO A 58 3.61 -13.13 -14.03
C PRO A 58 4.52 -11.93 -14.30
N GLY A 59 4.84 -11.19 -13.23
CA GLY A 59 5.69 -10.02 -13.27
C GLY A 59 4.99 -8.70 -13.60
N ALA A 60 3.66 -8.65 -13.50
CA ALA A 60 2.90 -7.41 -13.42
C ALA A 60 3.34 -6.55 -12.22
N ASP A 61 3.00 -5.28 -12.23
CA ASP A 61 3.18 -4.44 -11.04
C ASP A 61 2.14 -4.83 -9.98
N GLU A 62 2.59 -5.05 -8.73
CA GLU A 62 1.72 -5.31 -7.60
C GLU A 62 0.99 -4.04 -7.16
N THR A 63 -0.29 -4.18 -6.75
CA THR A 63 -1.12 -3.11 -6.20
C THR A 63 -1.84 -3.58 -4.93
N CYS A 64 -2.09 -2.65 -3.98
CA CYS A 64 -2.79 -2.95 -2.71
C CYS A 64 -4.30 -3.13 -2.93
N ASP A 65 -4.72 -4.24 -3.57
CA ASP A 65 -6.12 -4.49 -3.93
C ASP A 65 -6.65 -5.87 -3.51
N THR A 66 -5.86 -6.62 -2.74
CA THR A 66 -6.14 -7.99 -2.27
C THR A 66 -6.07 -9.08 -3.36
N VAL A 67 -5.40 -8.77 -4.47
CA VAL A 67 -5.14 -9.69 -5.57
C VAL A 67 -3.63 -9.89 -5.70
N ASP A 68 -3.17 -11.10 -5.96
CA ASP A 68 -1.80 -11.40 -6.39
C ASP A 68 -1.67 -10.98 -7.86
N ASN A 69 -1.34 -9.71 -8.12
CA ASN A 69 -1.30 -9.18 -9.47
C ASN A 69 -0.10 -9.72 -10.26
N ASN A 70 1.00 -10.02 -9.60
CA ASN A 70 2.25 -10.47 -10.23
C ASN A 70 2.39 -12.01 -10.33
N CYS A 71 1.42 -12.76 -9.80
CA CYS A 71 1.34 -14.22 -9.80
C CYS A 71 2.53 -14.93 -9.12
N ASP A 72 3.14 -14.33 -8.09
CA ASP A 72 4.27 -14.93 -7.38
C ASP A 72 3.85 -15.71 -6.11
N GLY A 73 2.60 -15.58 -5.67
CA GLY A 73 1.97 -16.33 -4.60
C GLY A 73 1.83 -15.55 -3.28
N ASP A 74 2.35 -14.35 -3.22
CA ASP A 74 2.11 -13.38 -2.15
C ASP A 74 1.03 -12.37 -2.62
N ILE A 75 0.48 -11.56 -1.74
CA ILE A 75 -0.60 -10.60 -2.02
C ILE A 75 -0.29 -9.31 -1.28
N ASP A 76 -0.42 -8.17 -1.96
CA ASP A 76 -0.27 -6.85 -1.35
C ASP A 76 1.11 -6.66 -0.67
N GLU A 77 2.21 -6.96 -1.37
CA GLU A 77 3.55 -6.85 -0.81
C GLU A 77 4.00 -5.39 -0.65
N ASP A 78 5.03 -5.21 0.19
CA ASP A 78 5.62 -3.89 0.51
C ASP A 78 6.23 -3.16 -0.69
N ASP A 79 6.41 -3.82 -1.84
CA ASP A 79 6.88 -3.22 -3.09
C ASP A 79 5.76 -2.88 -4.09
N ALA A 80 4.48 -3.03 -3.68
CA ALA A 80 3.35 -2.58 -4.46
C ALA A 80 3.48 -1.11 -4.87
N VAL A 81 3.02 -0.77 -6.08
CA VAL A 81 3.22 0.58 -6.65
C VAL A 81 2.43 1.69 -5.93
N ASP A 82 1.42 1.33 -5.17
CA ASP A 82 0.56 2.24 -4.41
C ASP A 82 0.59 2.00 -2.88
N VAL A 83 1.61 1.26 -2.41
CA VAL A 83 1.84 0.99 -0.98
C VAL A 83 1.86 2.28 -0.16
N LEU A 84 1.34 2.21 1.06
CA LEU A 84 1.24 3.35 1.96
C LEU A 84 2.41 3.42 2.95
N THR A 85 2.69 4.63 3.41
CA THR A 85 3.61 4.84 4.54
C THR A 85 2.79 5.10 5.80
N TRP A 86 3.08 4.35 6.84
CA TRP A 86 2.48 4.44 8.15
C TRP A 86 3.48 4.96 9.18
N TYR A 87 3.02 5.65 10.20
CA TYR A 87 3.82 6.30 11.22
C TYR A 87 3.46 5.75 12.60
N ALA A 88 4.45 5.41 13.43
CA ALA A 88 4.21 4.87 14.75
C ALA A 88 3.40 5.86 15.61
N ASP A 89 2.40 5.36 16.31
CA ASP A 89 1.55 6.08 17.26
C ASP A 89 1.65 5.34 18.61
N THR A 90 2.72 5.65 19.35
CA THR A 90 3.09 4.91 20.57
C THR A 90 2.22 5.31 21.77
N ASP A 91 1.81 6.56 21.83
CA ASP A 91 0.98 7.08 22.92
C ASP A 91 -0.52 7.01 22.62
N ALA A 92 -0.88 6.68 21.38
CA ALA A 92 -2.23 6.45 20.91
C ALA A 92 -3.12 7.71 20.90
N ASP A 93 -2.57 8.87 20.54
CA ASP A 93 -3.32 10.10 20.39
C ASP A 93 -3.88 10.30 18.96
N GLY A 94 -3.46 9.47 18.00
CA GLY A 94 -3.89 9.47 16.60
C GLY A 94 -2.98 10.27 15.69
N GLU A 95 -1.89 10.80 16.19
CA GLU A 95 -0.78 11.40 15.44
C GLU A 95 0.41 10.45 15.47
N GLY A 96 1.24 10.43 14.43
CA GLY A 96 2.34 9.49 14.30
C GLY A 96 3.70 10.16 14.19
N ASP A 97 4.73 9.52 14.74
CA ASP A 97 6.11 9.96 14.71
C ASP A 97 6.66 9.94 13.28
N PRO A 98 7.00 11.09 12.69
CA PRO A 98 7.58 11.15 11.34
C PRO A 98 8.93 10.44 11.21
N ALA A 99 9.59 10.11 12.31
CA ALA A 99 10.89 9.45 12.31
C ALA A 99 10.80 7.91 12.38
N VAL A 100 9.62 7.35 12.71
CA VAL A 100 9.40 5.90 12.83
C VAL A 100 8.30 5.47 11.88
N THR A 101 8.70 4.90 10.73
CA THR A 101 7.79 4.56 9.64
C THR A 101 7.79 3.07 9.32
N GLU A 102 6.66 2.59 8.82
CA GLU A 102 6.49 1.29 8.19
C GLU A 102 5.79 1.46 6.84
N ILE A 103 6.10 0.59 5.88
CA ILE A 103 5.50 0.56 4.55
C ILE A 103 4.68 -0.71 4.47
N ASP A 104 3.38 -0.58 4.18
CA ASP A 104 2.48 -1.74 4.12
C ASP A 104 1.21 -1.32 3.37
N CYS A 105 0.56 -2.26 2.67
CA CYS A 105 -0.74 -2.03 2.06
C CYS A 105 -1.84 -1.85 3.10
N ASP A 106 -1.74 -2.57 4.21
CA ASP A 106 -2.67 -2.50 5.33
C ASP A 106 -2.09 -1.72 6.51
N GLN A 107 -2.93 -1.05 7.28
CA GLN A 107 -2.49 -0.31 8.46
C GLN A 107 -1.93 -1.24 9.54
N PRO A 108 -0.61 -1.19 9.85
CA PRO A 108 -0.03 -1.96 10.94
C PRO A 108 -0.58 -1.55 12.30
N SER A 109 -0.60 -2.48 13.24
CA SER A 109 -1.09 -2.20 14.60
C SER A 109 -0.17 -1.24 15.34
N GLY A 110 -0.70 -0.12 15.82
CA GLY A 110 0.05 0.94 16.50
C GLY A 110 0.68 1.95 15.56
N TYR A 111 0.19 2.00 14.32
CA TYR A 111 0.59 2.97 13.33
C TYR A 111 -0.62 3.75 12.79
N VAL A 112 -0.40 4.97 12.34
CA VAL A 112 -1.41 5.84 11.74
C VAL A 112 -0.90 6.45 10.43
N SER A 113 -1.79 6.98 9.60
CA SER A 113 -1.41 7.64 8.34
C SER A 113 -0.98 9.10 8.48
N ASN A 114 -1.18 9.68 9.65
CA ASN A 114 -0.79 11.04 10.00
C ASN A 114 0.64 11.03 10.57
N ASN A 115 1.46 12.00 10.22
CA ASN A 115 2.86 12.12 10.61
C ASN A 115 3.17 13.43 11.37
N THR A 116 2.21 13.93 12.11
CA THR A 116 2.29 15.27 12.72
C THR A 116 2.66 15.28 14.19
N ASP A 117 2.89 14.10 14.78
CA ASP A 117 3.31 13.99 16.18
C ASP A 117 4.71 14.60 16.38
N CYS A 118 4.85 15.37 17.42
CA CYS A 118 6.11 15.99 17.84
C CYS A 118 6.74 15.32 19.08
N ASP A 119 6.00 14.48 19.79
CA ASP A 119 6.50 13.70 20.94
C ASP A 119 5.65 12.45 21.19
N ASP A 120 5.90 11.38 20.43
CA ASP A 120 5.26 10.06 20.45
C ASP A 120 5.38 9.31 21.81
N THR A 121 5.71 10.02 22.87
CA THR A 121 5.75 9.47 24.24
C THR A 121 4.65 9.97 25.14
N THR A 122 3.87 10.96 24.73
CA THR A 122 2.83 11.57 25.57
C THR A 122 1.72 12.24 24.76
N ILE A 123 0.49 11.80 24.96
CA ILE A 123 -0.75 12.32 24.36
C ILE A 123 -1.02 13.83 24.59
N VAL A 124 -0.16 14.52 25.34
CA VAL A 124 -0.30 15.95 25.67
C VAL A 124 0.30 16.84 24.58
N PHE A 125 1.30 16.34 23.87
CA PHE A 125 1.96 17.05 22.77
C PHE A 125 1.38 16.58 21.43
N ASN A 126 0.42 17.34 20.91
CA ASN A 126 -0.27 17.07 19.65
C ASN A 126 -0.55 18.36 18.89
N THR A 127 -1.09 18.26 17.68
CA THR A 127 -1.39 19.41 16.83
C THR A 127 -2.78 20.02 17.06
N ALA A 128 -3.53 19.54 18.04
CA ALA A 128 -4.80 20.14 18.41
C ALA A 128 -4.58 21.44 19.22
N ASP A 129 -5.28 22.51 18.90
CA ASP A 129 -5.35 23.76 19.66
C ASP A 129 -6.55 23.64 20.63
N SER A 130 -6.27 23.23 21.88
CA SER A 130 -7.32 22.84 22.83
C SER A 130 -8.01 24.01 23.50
N ASP A 131 -7.36 25.19 23.61
CA ASP A 131 -7.92 26.37 24.22
C ASP A 131 -8.30 27.48 23.22
N GLY A 132 -7.90 27.33 21.94
CA GLY A 132 -8.34 28.16 20.84
C GLY A 132 -7.56 29.46 20.69
N ASP A 133 -6.33 29.54 21.18
CA ASP A 133 -5.49 30.73 21.11
C ASP A 133 -4.65 30.86 19.84
N GLY A 134 -4.59 29.79 19.02
CA GLY A 134 -3.87 29.72 17.76
C GLY A 134 -2.49 29.08 17.85
N PHE A 135 -2.09 28.62 19.04
CA PHE A 135 -0.91 27.79 19.28
C PHE A 135 -1.30 26.36 19.66
N THR A 136 -0.38 25.44 19.60
CA THR A 136 -0.59 24.04 19.96
C THR A 136 0.58 23.56 20.80
N SER A 137 0.44 22.46 21.51
CA SER A 137 1.54 21.91 22.31
C SER A 137 2.76 21.55 21.46
N CYS A 138 2.57 21.13 20.20
CA CYS A 138 3.64 21.00 19.21
C CYS A 138 4.10 22.33 18.61
N GLY A 139 3.31 23.38 18.72
CA GLY A 139 3.50 24.68 18.07
C GLY A 139 3.89 25.83 19.01
N SER A 140 4.65 25.55 20.09
CA SER A 140 5.16 26.55 21.04
C SER A 140 4.12 27.05 22.06
N ASP A 141 3.16 26.18 22.42
CA ASP A 141 2.29 26.37 23.56
C ASP A 141 2.74 25.43 24.70
N CYS A 142 3.12 25.97 25.85
CA CYS A 142 3.52 25.18 27.00
C CYS A 142 2.34 24.85 27.93
N ASN A 143 1.13 25.33 27.62
CA ASN A 143 -0.09 24.95 28.31
C ASN A 143 -1.35 25.09 27.46
N ASP A 144 -1.53 24.18 26.51
CA ASP A 144 -2.61 24.05 25.53
C ASP A 144 -4.04 23.87 26.15
N THR A 145 -4.20 24.28 27.40
CA THR A 145 -5.50 24.37 28.10
C THR A 145 -5.78 25.75 28.67
N ASN A 146 -4.91 26.71 28.43
CA ASN A 146 -5.01 28.07 28.95
C ASN A 146 -4.50 29.12 27.95
N ALA A 147 -5.37 29.69 27.17
CA ALA A 147 -5.12 30.69 26.13
C ALA A 147 -4.31 31.97 26.55
N ASP A 148 -4.00 32.13 27.81
CA ASP A 148 -3.13 33.20 28.30
C ASP A 148 -1.65 32.76 28.41
N ILE A 149 -1.33 31.48 28.07
CA ILE A 149 0.00 30.87 28.18
C ILE A 149 0.40 30.32 26.80
N ASN A 150 1.26 31.02 26.08
CA ASN A 150 1.80 30.64 24.77
C ASN A 150 3.03 31.50 24.45
N VAL A 151 3.80 31.19 23.42
CA VAL A 151 5.05 31.88 23.05
C VAL A 151 4.91 33.37 22.82
N ASP A 152 3.74 33.88 22.46
CA ASP A 152 3.46 35.31 22.22
C ASP A 152 2.83 36.00 23.43
N ALA A 153 2.58 35.30 24.54
CA ALA A 153 1.97 35.86 25.74
C ALA A 153 2.91 36.86 26.43
N ILE A 154 2.31 37.78 27.19
CA ILE A 154 3.07 38.79 27.95
C ILE A 154 3.39 38.22 29.34
N GLU A 155 4.67 38.09 29.64
CA GLU A 155 5.16 37.63 30.94
C GLU A 155 4.72 38.56 32.10
N ILE A 156 4.14 37.97 33.14
CA ILE A 156 3.75 38.65 34.39
C ILE A 156 4.78 38.34 35.48
N TRP A 157 5.65 39.26 35.78
CA TRP A 157 6.76 39.05 36.69
C TRP A 157 6.30 38.73 38.12
N TYR A 158 6.92 37.72 38.74
CA TYR A 158 6.76 37.34 40.15
C TYR A 158 5.46 36.58 40.51
N ASP A 159 4.70 36.08 39.55
CA ASP A 159 3.51 35.28 39.83
C ASP A 159 3.78 33.74 39.84
N ALA A 160 5.00 33.36 39.49
CA ALA A 160 5.47 31.97 39.39
C ALA A 160 4.81 31.17 38.27
N VAL A 161 4.29 31.82 37.25
CA VAL A 161 3.82 31.24 36.00
C VAL A 161 4.73 31.73 34.89
N ASP A 162 5.13 30.88 34.00
CA ASP A 162 5.84 31.18 32.76
C ASP A 162 4.77 31.32 31.65
N GLN A 163 4.36 32.54 31.32
CA GLN A 163 3.31 32.77 30.34
C GLN A 163 3.85 32.71 28.92
N ASN A 164 5.09 33.04 28.69
CA ASN A 164 5.67 33.15 27.34
C ASN A 164 6.56 31.95 26.94
N CYS A 165 6.59 30.93 27.78
CA CYS A 165 7.29 29.65 27.49
C CYS A 165 8.80 29.80 27.22
N ASP A 166 9.53 30.81 27.86
CA ASP A 166 10.94 31.12 27.58
C ASP A 166 11.98 30.45 28.52
#